data_e67f4f34a408cf60de807b6415ea3312
#
_entry.id   e67f4f34a408cf60de807b6415ea3312
#
_cell.length_a   1.000
_cell.length_b   1.000
_cell.length_c   1.000
_cell.angle_alpha   90.00
_cell.angle_beta   90.00
_cell.angle_gamma   90.00
#
_symmetry.space_group_name_H-M   'P 1'
#
loop_
_entity.id
_entity.type
_entity.pdbx_description
1 polymer ?
#
loop_
_entity_poly.entity_id
_entity_poly.type
_entity_poly.pdbx_seq_one_letter_code
_entity_poly.pdbx_strand_id
1 'polypeptide(L)'
;MFSKHPKGLIAAALANMGERFGFYIMMAILTLFISAKFGLSETTTGYIYSAFYASIYILALAGGVIADKTKNFKGTILVGLILMAVGYLIIAIPTPTPVPSMALYLGLTCFGLLVIAFGNGLFKGNLQALVGQMYDDPKYSNLRDAGFQIFYMFINIGAVFAPFIAIGVRNWWLKVNNFDYDATLPELCHQYLEKGNDMAPQAMENLTTLAKNVVLDGTPVTDMGMFVNNYLDVFNRGFQYAFMAAIGAMLVSLIIYMANKKRFPDPATKLETSKGTAAVNKEEIQMSATEIKQRIYALFAVFGVVIFFWLSFHQNGYSLTYFARDYVDLSVINIDLGFTQIKGAEIFQSVNPFFVVFLTPFIMWMFGSMKKNGKEPSTPMKIAIGMGIAALAYVFLMVFSFTLPSKEVLGTMSAAEINAIRVTPWIMIGLYFILTVAELFISPLGLSFVSKVAPPHLQGLMQGCWLAATAVGNSLLFIGGILYTTVPIWACWLVFVGATGASMIVMLSMVKWLERVAK
;
A
#
# COMPACT_ATOMS: atom_id res chain seq x y z
N MET A 1 -9.94 -22.12 19.31
CA MET A 1 -10.27 -21.58 17.97
C MET A 1 -9.35 -22.21 16.91
N PHE A 2 -8.05 -22.05 16.98
CA PHE A 2 -7.08 -22.48 15.95
C PHE A 2 -6.95 -24.01 15.79
N SER A 3 -7.19 -24.82 16.83
CA SER A 3 -7.04 -26.28 16.82
C SER A 3 -7.98 -27.03 15.87
N LYS A 4 -9.03 -26.38 15.41
CA LYS A 4 -10.01 -26.95 14.46
C LYS A 4 -9.59 -26.78 12.98
N HIS A 5 -8.58 -25.97 12.71
CA HIS A 5 -8.08 -25.69 11.37
C HIS A 5 -6.91 -26.60 10.96
N PRO A 6 -6.58 -26.69 9.66
CA PRO A 6 -5.39 -27.41 9.20
C PRO A 6 -4.12 -26.93 9.89
N LYS A 7 -3.23 -27.85 10.27
CA LYS A 7 -1.97 -27.51 10.99
C LYS A 7 -1.05 -26.53 10.22
N GLY A 8 -1.19 -26.45 8.90
CA GLY A 8 -0.41 -25.53 8.05
C GLY A 8 -0.92 -24.09 8.06
N LEU A 9 -2.19 -23.84 8.45
CA LEU A 9 -2.79 -22.50 8.36
C LEU A 9 -2.01 -21.43 9.14
N ILE A 10 -1.73 -21.70 10.42
CA ILE A 10 -1.03 -20.71 11.28
C ILE A 10 0.38 -20.44 10.76
N ALA A 11 1.07 -21.48 10.29
CA ALA A 11 2.40 -21.30 9.72
C ALA A 11 2.36 -20.45 8.43
N ALA A 12 1.38 -20.68 7.56
CA ALA A 12 1.18 -19.87 6.36
C ALA A 12 0.79 -18.43 6.72
N ALA A 13 -0.09 -18.24 7.71
CA ALA A 13 -0.51 -16.92 8.17
C ALA A 13 0.66 -16.12 8.79
N LEU A 14 1.50 -16.75 9.60
CA LEU A 14 2.69 -16.14 10.20
C LEU A 14 3.75 -15.80 9.13
N ALA A 15 4.00 -16.70 8.17
CA ALA A 15 4.91 -16.43 7.06
C ALA A 15 4.40 -15.24 6.22
N ASN A 16 3.10 -15.21 5.93
CA ASN A 16 2.49 -14.08 5.23
C ASN A 16 2.56 -12.78 6.05
N MET A 17 2.31 -12.84 7.35
CA MET A 17 2.44 -11.68 8.24
C MET A 17 3.85 -11.11 8.21
N GLY A 18 4.89 -11.95 8.31
CA GLY A 18 6.29 -11.50 8.26
C GLY A 18 6.65 -10.86 6.92
N GLU A 19 6.23 -11.47 5.81
CA GLU A 19 6.42 -10.91 4.48
C GLU A 19 5.66 -9.58 4.32
N ARG A 20 4.39 -9.53 4.69
CA ARG A 20 3.58 -8.30 4.65
C ARG A 20 4.14 -7.21 5.56
N PHE A 21 4.61 -7.56 6.74
CA PHE A 21 5.27 -6.63 7.65
C PHE A 21 6.48 -5.95 6.99
N GLY A 22 7.39 -6.72 6.40
CA GLY A 22 8.52 -6.16 5.65
C GLY A 22 8.09 -5.30 4.46
N PHE A 23 7.07 -5.74 3.72
CA PHE A 23 6.52 -4.97 2.62
C PHE A 23 5.93 -3.62 3.07
N TYR A 24 5.17 -3.59 4.15
CA TYR A 24 4.57 -2.35 4.67
C TYR A 24 5.60 -1.44 5.35
N ILE A 25 6.69 -1.97 5.93
CA ILE A 25 7.84 -1.15 6.34
C ILE A 25 8.36 -0.33 5.15
N MET A 26 8.63 -1.01 4.04
CA MET A 26 9.14 -0.35 2.83
C MET A 26 8.13 0.64 2.25
N MET A 27 6.87 0.22 2.08
CA MET A 27 5.82 1.08 1.50
C MET A 27 5.59 2.36 2.31
N ALA A 28 5.69 2.28 3.64
CA ALA A 28 5.50 3.43 4.51
C ALA A 28 6.50 4.56 4.23
N ILE A 29 7.76 4.21 3.96
CA ILE A 29 8.86 5.18 3.85
C ILE A 29 9.36 5.39 2.42
N LEU A 30 8.90 4.61 1.43
CA LEU A 30 9.48 4.57 0.09
C LEU A 30 9.52 5.93 -0.61
N THR A 31 8.41 6.65 -0.61
CA THR A 31 8.31 7.96 -1.28
C THR A 31 9.21 9.00 -0.62
N LEU A 32 9.24 9.04 0.70
CA LEU A 32 10.09 9.94 1.47
C LEU A 32 11.57 9.58 1.33
N PHE A 33 11.91 8.28 1.28
CA PHE A 33 13.26 7.82 1.02
C PHE A 33 13.76 8.25 -0.35
N ILE A 34 12.98 8.05 -1.42
CA ILE A 34 13.38 8.42 -2.78
C ILE A 34 13.60 9.93 -2.87
N SER A 35 12.67 10.72 -2.36
CA SER A 35 12.81 12.19 -2.36
C SER A 35 14.02 12.65 -1.57
N ALA A 36 14.21 12.15 -0.34
CA ALA A 36 15.30 12.57 0.54
C ALA A 36 16.67 12.11 0.04
N LYS A 37 16.77 10.91 -0.53
CA LYS A 37 18.06 10.37 -1.01
C LYS A 37 18.53 11.01 -2.30
N PHE A 38 17.62 11.22 -3.24
CA PHE A 38 17.95 11.65 -4.60
C PHE A 38 17.62 13.11 -4.89
N GLY A 39 16.98 13.82 -3.96
CA GLY A 39 16.52 15.20 -4.18
C GLY A 39 15.45 15.31 -5.27
N LEU A 40 14.71 14.23 -5.53
CA LEU A 40 13.69 14.21 -6.57
C LEU A 40 12.41 14.91 -6.10
N SER A 41 11.78 15.64 -7.03
CA SER A 41 10.47 16.23 -6.81
C SER A 41 9.41 15.17 -6.50
N GLU A 42 8.32 15.58 -5.87
CA GLU A 42 7.17 14.74 -5.58
C GLU A 42 6.64 14.07 -6.87
N THR A 43 6.58 14.82 -7.97
CA THR A 43 6.13 14.31 -9.28
C THR A 43 7.04 13.20 -9.80
N THR A 44 8.36 13.41 -9.81
CA THR A 44 9.33 12.41 -10.31
C THR A 44 9.33 11.16 -9.41
N THR A 45 9.28 11.35 -8.11
CA THR A 45 9.10 10.25 -7.14
C THR A 45 7.82 9.47 -7.42
N GLY A 46 6.75 10.17 -7.80
CA GLY A 46 5.46 9.58 -8.15
C GLY A 46 5.52 8.67 -9.38
N TYR A 47 6.30 8.99 -10.39
CA TYR A 47 6.50 8.09 -11.53
C TYR A 47 7.13 6.77 -11.11
N ILE A 48 8.17 6.82 -10.26
CA ILE A 48 8.85 5.61 -9.75
C ILE A 48 7.89 4.79 -8.88
N TYR A 49 7.20 5.45 -7.94
CA TYR A 49 6.24 4.82 -7.04
C TYR A 49 5.09 4.16 -7.81
N SER A 50 4.51 4.86 -8.79
CA SER A 50 3.41 4.36 -9.62
C SER A 50 3.83 3.13 -10.43
N ALA A 51 4.99 3.19 -11.08
CA ALA A 51 5.53 2.09 -11.86
C ALA A 51 5.80 0.86 -10.98
N PHE A 52 6.40 1.07 -9.80
CA PHE A 52 6.65 0.00 -8.83
C PHE A 52 5.33 -0.61 -8.35
N TYR A 53 4.37 0.22 -7.92
CA TYR A 53 3.12 -0.28 -7.35
C TYR A 53 2.25 -1.00 -8.39
N ALA A 54 2.23 -0.54 -9.64
CA ALA A 54 1.57 -1.24 -10.75
C ALA A 54 2.25 -2.59 -11.03
N SER A 55 3.59 -2.63 -11.04
CA SER A 55 4.35 -3.84 -11.32
C SER A 55 4.08 -4.97 -10.33
N ILE A 56 3.79 -4.67 -9.07
CA ILE A 56 3.41 -5.66 -8.04
C ILE A 56 2.19 -6.48 -8.48
N TYR A 57 1.17 -5.83 -9.03
CA TYR A 57 -0.05 -6.50 -9.45
C TYR A 57 0.09 -7.20 -10.81
N ILE A 58 0.83 -6.60 -11.74
CA ILE A 58 1.11 -7.21 -13.06
C ILE A 58 1.96 -8.47 -12.88
N LEU A 59 3.01 -8.39 -12.08
CA LEU A 59 3.92 -9.51 -11.85
C LEU A 59 3.29 -10.62 -10.99
N ALA A 60 2.23 -10.30 -10.22
CA ALA A 60 1.44 -11.33 -9.52
C ALA A 60 0.74 -12.28 -10.49
N LEU A 61 0.29 -11.79 -11.67
CA LEU A 61 -0.26 -12.65 -12.73
C LEU A 61 0.83 -13.57 -13.30
N ALA A 62 2.01 -13.02 -13.57
CA ALA A 62 3.15 -13.81 -14.05
C ALA A 62 3.55 -14.90 -13.03
N GLY A 63 3.56 -14.55 -11.72
CA GLY A 63 3.85 -15.48 -10.64
C GLY A 63 2.88 -16.65 -10.56
N GLY A 64 1.58 -16.39 -10.76
CA GLY A 64 0.55 -17.44 -10.85
C GLY A 64 0.79 -18.38 -12.02
N VAL A 65 1.04 -17.83 -13.23
CA VAL A 65 1.33 -18.62 -14.44
C VAL A 65 2.58 -19.48 -14.28
N ILE A 66 3.62 -18.96 -13.64
CA ILE A 66 4.86 -19.72 -13.36
C ILE A 66 4.56 -20.91 -12.44
N ALA A 67 3.82 -20.68 -11.36
CA ALA A 67 3.46 -21.74 -10.42
C ALA A 67 2.59 -22.84 -11.06
N ASP A 68 1.62 -22.44 -11.90
CA ASP A 68 0.74 -23.36 -12.61
C ASP A 68 1.49 -24.20 -13.65
N LYS A 69 2.41 -23.58 -14.42
CA LYS A 69 3.22 -24.28 -15.42
C LYS A 69 4.24 -25.22 -14.80
N THR A 70 4.90 -24.78 -13.72
CA THR A 70 5.91 -25.59 -13.03
C THR A 70 5.30 -26.62 -12.09
N LYS A 71 4.00 -26.48 -11.74
CA LYS A 71 3.28 -27.27 -10.72
C LYS A 71 3.99 -27.28 -9.35
N ASN A 72 4.89 -26.34 -9.11
CA ASN A 72 5.71 -26.24 -7.91
C ASN A 72 5.41 -24.96 -7.12
N PHE A 73 4.22 -24.87 -6.55
CA PHE A 73 3.79 -23.72 -5.74
C PHE A 73 4.74 -23.46 -4.56
N LYS A 74 5.19 -24.55 -3.88
CA LYS A 74 6.11 -24.43 -2.73
C LYS A 74 7.48 -23.85 -3.12
N GLY A 75 8.02 -24.24 -4.27
CA GLY A 75 9.28 -23.71 -4.78
C GLY A 75 9.12 -22.25 -5.24
N THR A 76 8.02 -21.94 -5.92
CA THR A 76 7.72 -20.58 -6.39
C THR A 76 7.59 -19.60 -5.23
N ILE A 77 6.90 -19.97 -4.15
CA ILE A 77 6.79 -19.17 -2.92
C ILE A 77 8.17 -18.95 -2.28
N LEU A 78 8.99 -20.00 -2.20
CA LEU A 78 10.34 -19.91 -1.64
C LEU A 78 11.24 -18.94 -2.44
N VAL A 79 11.25 -19.07 -3.75
CA VAL A 79 11.99 -18.18 -4.65
C VAL A 79 11.49 -16.74 -4.50
N GLY A 80 10.18 -16.54 -4.37
CA GLY A 80 9.57 -15.23 -4.13
C GLY A 80 10.10 -14.56 -2.85
N LEU A 81 10.16 -15.29 -1.73
CA LEU A 81 10.70 -14.78 -0.46
C LEU A 81 12.19 -14.42 -0.57
N ILE A 82 13.00 -15.25 -1.24
CA ILE A 82 14.43 -15.00 -1.45
C ILE A 82 14.62 -13.75 -2.32
N LEU A 83 13.89 -13.63 -3.43
CA LEU A 83 14.00 -12.46 -4.31
C LEU A 83 13.60 -11.17 -3.61
N MET A 84 12.53 -11.20 -2.80
CA MET A 84 12.17 -10.03 -2.00
C MET A 84 13.28 -9.65 -1.02
N ALA A 85 13.86 -10.61 -0.31
CA ALA A 85 14.98 -10.35 0.61
C ALA A 85 16.19 -9.74 -0.13
N VAL A 86 16.52 -10.26 -1.33
CA VAL A 86 17.59 -9.70 -2.19
C VAL A 86 17.25 -8.30 -2.66
N GLY A 87 16.02 -8.03 -3.08
CA GLY A 87 15.58 -6.70 -3.48
C GLY A 87 15.65 -5.69 -2.34
N TYR A 88 15.21 -6.05 -1.13
CA TYR A 88 15.39 -5.21 0.07
C TYR A 88 16.87 -4.99 0.39
N LEU A 89 17.71 -6.00 0.25
CA LEU A 89 19.15 -5.85 0.47
C LEU A 89 19.75 -4.82 -0.50
N ILE A 90 19.38 -4.85 -1.77
CA ILE A 90 19.87 -3.89 -2.77
C ILE A 90 19.55 -2.45 -2.36
N ILE A 91 18.33 -2.17 -1.91
CA ILE A 91 17.93 -0.81 -1.51
C ILE A 91 18.42 -0.43 -0.10
N ALA A 92 18.71 -1.41 0.75
CA ALA A 92 19.17 -1.21 2.11
C ALA A 92 20.68 -1.01 2.24
N ILE A 93 21.48 -1.32 1.20
CA ILE A 93 22.94 -1.12 1.25
C ILE A 93 23.25 0.36 1.52
N PRO A 94 23.95 0.68 2.62
CA PRO A 94 24.34 2.05 2.93
C PRO A 94 25.17 2.66 1.82
N THR A 95 24.72 3.76 1.30
CA THR A 95 25.40 4.52 0.25
C THR A 95 25.47 5.98 0.66
N PRO A 96 26.57 6.69 0.34
CA PRO A 96 26.71 8.10 0.72
C PRO A 96 25.57 8.95 0.14
N THR A 97 25.18 9.97 0.87
CA THR A 97 24.28 11.02 0.39
C THR A 97 24.93 12.36 0.67
N PRO A 98 25.07 13.23 -0.34
CA PRO A 98 24.59 13.13 -1.74
C PRO A 98 25.22 11.95 -2.50
N VAL A 99 24.42 11.35 -3.40
CA VAL A 99 24.88 10.17 -4.17
C VAL A 99 25.97 10.54 -5.18
N PRO A 100 27.07 9.78 -5.26
CA PRO A 100 28.17 10.09 -6.20
C PRO A 100 27.78 10.00 -7.68
N SER A 101 26.79 9.14 -8.01
CA SER A 101 26.27 8.96 -9.36
C SER A 101 24.77 8.72 -9.32
N MET A 102 24.00 9.74 -9.72
CA MET A 102 22.54 9.67 -9.76
C MET A 102 22.04 8.48 -10.59
N ALA A 103 22.56 8.31 -11.81
CA ALA A 103 22.13 7.24 -12.71
C ALA A 103 22.35 5.83 -12.13
N LEU A 104 23.52 5.60 -11.51
CA LEU A 104 23.84 4.31 -10.92
C LEU A 104 22.95 3.99 -9.71
N TYR A 105 22.90 4.89 -8.73
CA TYR A 105 22.21 4.60 -7.47
C TYR A 105 20.68 4.63 -7.60
N LEU A 106 20.15 5.52 -8.44
CA LEU A 106 18.72 5.50 -8.77
C LEU A 106 18.36 4.24 -9.58
N GLY A 107 19.20 3.86 -10.54
CA GLY A 107 19.04 2.62 -11.31
C GLY A 107 19.07 1.38 -10.41
N LEU A 108 19.99 1.29 -9.45
CA LEU A 108 20.04 0.20 -8.47
C LEU A 108 18.79 0.18 -7.58
N THR A 109 18.32 1.34 -7.15
CA THR A 109 17.08 1.43 -6.36
C THR A 109 15.88 0.94 -7.16
N CYS A 110 15.71 1.40 -8.41
CA CYS A 110 14.64 0.94 -9.29
C CYS A 110 14.73 -0.56 -9.60
N PHE A 111 15.93 -1.09 -9.80
CA PHE A 111 16.18 -2.51 -9.98
C PHE A 111 15.81 -3.31 -8.73
N GLY A 112 16.21 -2.87 -7.54
CA GLY A 112 15.83 -3.48 -6.27
C GLY A 112 14.30 -3.52 -6.09
N LEU A 113 13.61 -2.43 -6.41
CA LEU A 113 12.15 -2.37 -6.39
C LEU A 113 11.51 -3.36 -7.38
N LEU A 114 12.06 -3.50 -8.58
CA LEU A 114 11.57 -4.47 -9.58
C LEU A 114 11.76 -5.91 -9.08
N VAL A 115 12.89 -6.23 -8.45
CA VAL A 115 13.17 -7.54 -7.85
C VAL A 115 12.18 -7.82 -6.71
N ILE A 116 11.87 -6.82 -5.85
CA ILE A 116 10.84 -6.94 -4.81
C ILE A 116 9.47 -7.21 -5.42
N ALA A 117 9.09 -6.46 -6.46
CA ALA A 117 7.79 -6.62 -7.11
C ALA A 117 7.63 -8.01 -7.75
N PHE A 118 8.68 -8.52 -8.38
CA PHE A 118 8.69 -9.86 -8.97
C PHE A 118 8.62 -10.94 -7.88
N GLY A 119 9.43 -10.82 -6.81
CA GLY A 119 9.37 -11.74 -5.66
C GLY A 119 8.00 -11.76 -5.00
N ASN A 120 7.37 -10.59 -4.82
CA ASN A 120 6.00 -10.46 -4.31
C ASN A 120 4.97 -11.15 -5.22
N GLY A 121 5.13 -11.01 -6.53
CA GLY A 121 4.29 -11.69 -7.52
C GLY A 121 4.37 -13.22 -7.40
N LEU A 122 5.57 -13.76 -7.19
CA LEU A 122 5.77 -15.20 -6.98
C LEU A 122 5.20 -15.71 -5.64
N PHE A 123 5.15 -14.86 -4.63
CA PHE A 123 4.74 -15.23 -3.28
C PHE A 123 3.24 -15.11 -3.04
N LYS A 124 2.68 -13.92 -3.25
CA LYS A 124 1.37 -13.52 -2.72
C LYS A 124 0.22 -14.41 -3.19
N GLY A 125 0.02 -14.54 -4.48
CA GLY A 125 -1.09 -15.33 -5.05
C GLY A 125 -0.94 -16.82 -4.77
N ASN A 126 0.29 -17.32 -4.85
CA ASN A 126 0.59 -18.72 -4.68
C ASN A 126 0.43 -19.20 -3.23
N LEU A 127 0.77 -18.37 -2.24
CA LEU A 127 0.51 -18.71 -0.83
C LEU A 127 -0.99 -18.73 -0.52
N GLN A 128 -1.78 -17.80 -1.09
CA GLN A 128 -3.23 -17.83 -0.95
C GLN A 128 -3.85 -19.08 -1.57
N ALA A 129 -3.39 -19.49 -2.75
CA ALA A 129 -3.80 -20.73 -3.39
C ALA A 129 -3.47 -21.95 -2.53
N LEU A 130 -2.27 -21.99 -1.95
CA LEU A 130 -1.83 -23.04 -1.04
C LEU A 130 -2.73 -23.15 0.21
N VAL A 131 -3.09 -22.00 0.80
CA VAL A 131 -4.04 -21.96 1.93
C VAL A 131 -5.41 -22.47 1.51
N GLY A 132 -5.91 -22.06 0.33
CA GLY A 132 -7.17 -22.58 -0.22
C GLY A 132 -7.18 -24.11 -0.31
N GLN A 133 -6.10 -24.70 -0.80
CA GLN A 133 -5.97 -26.16 -0.97
C GLN A 133 -5.95 -26.93 0.36
N MET A 134 -5.55 -26.31 1.49
CA MET A 134 -5.64 -26.94 2.81
C MET A 134 -7.10 -27.22 3.21
N TYR A 135 -8.06 -26.50 2.63
CA TYR A 135 -9.50 -26.61 2.90
C TYR A 135 -10.25 -27.46 1.87
N ASP A 136 -9.56 -28.04 0.89
CA ASP A 136 -10.16 -29.02 -0.02
C ASP A 136 -10.43 -30.38 0.65
N ASP A 137 -9.82 -30.62 1.82
CA ASP A 137 -10.13 -31.79 2.66
C ASP A 137 -11.55 -31.65 3.22
N PRO A 138 -12.46 -32.64 3.02
CA PRO A 138 -13.83 -32.62 3.53
C PRO A 138 -13.94 -32.31 5.04
N LYS A 139 -12.92 -32.70 5.80
CA LYS A 139 -12.85 -32.42 7.25
C LYS A 139 -12.80 -30.94 7.58
N TYR A 140 -12.20 -30.13 6.72
CA TYR A 140 -11.96 -28.71 6.96
C TYR A 140 -12.76 -27.78 6.03
N SER A 141 -13.42 -28.32 5.01
CA SER A 141 -14.11 -27.55 3.97
C SER A 141 -15.09 -26.51 4.52
N ASN A 142 -15.84 -26.85 5.56
CA ASN A 142 -16.80 -25.95 6.23
C ASN A 142 -16.15 -24.77 6.99
N LEU A 143 -14.83 -24.85 7.24
CA LEU A 143 -14.06 -23.81 7.95
C LEU A 143 -13.23 -22.93 7.01
N ARG A 144 -13.39 -23.08 5.69
CA ARG A 144 -12.59 -22.38 4.68
C ARG A 144 -12.65 -20.88 4.85
N ASP A 145 -13.86 -20.31 4.94
CA ASP A 145 -14.05 -18.87 5.08
C ASP A 145 -13.42 -18.32 6.37
N ALA A 146 -13.62 -19.03 7.49
CA ALA A 146 -12.99 -18.68 8.76
C ALA A 146 -11.45 -18.76 8.70
N GLY A 147 -10.91 -19.73 7.95
CA GLY A 147 -9.48 -19.86 7.72
C GLY A 147 -8.90 -18.68 6.93
N PHE A 148 -9.56 -18.27 5.86
CA PHE A 148 -9.16 -17.07 5.11
C PHE A 148 -9.28 -15.79 5.93
N GLN A 149 -10.30 -15.66 6.79
CA GLN A 149 -10.42 -14.52 7.71
C GLN A 149 -9.23 -14.45 8.69
N ILE A 150 -8.83 -15.61 9.27
CA ILE A 150 -7.65 -15.69 10.13
C ILE A 150 -6.40 -15.27 9.33
N PHE A 151 -6.21 -15.83 8.14
CA PHE A 151 -5.07 -15.51 7.28
C PHE A 151 -5.01 -14.01 6.96
N TYR A 152 -6.15 -13.38 6.64
CA TYR A 152 -6.25 -11.95 6.36
C TYR A 152 -6.02 -11.07 7.60
N MET A 153 -6.49 -11.51 8.77
CA MET A 153 -6.26 -10.80 10.03
C MET A 153 -4.76 -10.67 10.34
N PHE A 154 -3.96 -11.71 10.11
CA PHE A 154 -2.50 -11.66 10.33
C PHE A 154 -1.81 -10.66 9.39
N ILE A 155 -2.28 -10.50 8.15
CA ILE A 155 -1.80 -9.46 7.23
C ILE A 155 -1.96 -8.07 7.85
N ASN A 156 -3.16 -7.76 8.34
CA ASN A 156 -3.47 -6.45 8.89
C ASN A 156 -2.74 -6.17 10.20
N ILE A 157 -2.53 -7.18 11.05
CA ILE A 157 -1.70 -7.05 12.26
C ILE A 157 -0.28 -6.62 11.86
N GLY A 158 0.34 -7.28 10.86
CA GLY A 158 1.64 -6.87 10.33
C GLY A 158 1.63 -5.43 9.82
N ALA A 159 0.60 -5.06 9.06
CA ALA A 159 0.47 -3.74 8.46
C ALA A 159 0.33 -2.60 9.50
N VAL A 160 -0.36 -2.83 10.62
CA VAL A 160 -0.50 -1.84 11.70
C VAL A 160 0.84 -1.46 12.30
N PHE A 161 1.69 -2.44 12.59
CA PHE A 161 2.95 -2.21 13.31
C PHE A 161 4.12 -1.81 12.41
N ALA A 162 4.05 -2.09 11.12
CA ALA A 162 5.15 -1.84 10.19
C ALA A 162 5.62 -0.37 10.12
N PRO A 163 4.75 0.65 10.00
CA PRO A 163 5.17 2.04 9.99
C PRO A 163 5.83 2.47 11.30
N PHE A 164 5.38 1.95 12.45
CA PHE A 164 6.01 2.26 13.75
C PHE A 164 7.46 1.77 13.80
N ILE A 165 7.73 0.58 13.27
CA ILE A 165 9.11 0.06 13.21
C ILE A 165 9.94 0.86 12.21
N ALA A 166 9.40 1.21 11.05
CA ALA A 166 10.10 2.03 10.06
C ALA A 166 10.53 3.38 10.64
N ILE A 167 9.59 4.09 11.27
CA ILE A 167 9.82 5.38 11.92
C ILE A 167 10.78 5.23 13.10
N GLY A 168 10.55 4.25 13.98
CA GLY A 168 11.34 4.02 15.19
C GLY A 168 12.81 3.74 14.87
N VAL A 169 13.10 2.90 13.89
CA VAL A 169 14.47 2.58 13.48
C VAL A 169 15.16 3.79 12.84
N ARG A 170 14.47 4.52 11.96
CA ARG A 170 15.01 5.74 11.34
C ARG A 170 15.33 6.80 12.40
N ASN A 171 14.40 7.10 13.29
CA ASN A 171 14.56 8.13 14.28
C ASN A 171 15.56 7.73 15.38
N TRP A 172 15.66 6.43 15.71
CA TRP A 172 16.73 5.92 16.55
C TRP A 172 18.10 6.24 15.97
N TRP A 173 18.30 6.00 14.68
CA TRP A 173 19.59 6.28 14.04
C TRP A 173 19.91 7.77 13.99
N LEU A 174 18.92 8.62 13.72
CA LEU A 174 19.09 10.08 13.81
C LEU A 174 19.53 10.49 15.21
N LYS A 175 18.85 10.02 16.24
CA LYS A 175 19.16 10.34 17.64
C LYS A 175 20.56 9.90 18.06
N VAL A 176 21.01 8.71 17.63
CA VAL A 176 22.38 8.21 17.87
C VAL A 176 23.43 9.14 17.24
N ASN A 177 23.09 9.80 16.13
CA ASN A 177 23.97 10.77 15.47
C ASN A 177 23.68 12.23 15.86
N ASN A 178 23.01 12.44 16.99
CA ASN A 178 22.74 13.76 17.55
C ASN A 178 21.77 14.63 16.71
N PHE A 179 20.88 14.01 15.93
CA PHE A 179 19.88 14.71 15.16
C PHE A 179 18.45 14.34 15.55
N ASP A 180 17.55 15.34 15.51
CA ASP A 180 16.11 15.10 15.52
C ASP A 180 15.59 14.94 14.09
N TYR A 181 14.40 14.37 13.98
CA TYR A 181 13.73 14.19 12.70
C TYR A 181 12.96 15.46 12.29
N ASP A 182 13.30 15.97 11.11
CA ASP A 182 12.48 16.94 10.38
C ASP A 182 12.24 16.46 8.96
N ALA A 183 10.96 16.37 8.55
CA ALA A 183 10.55 15.79 7.28
C ALA A 183 10.82 16.70 6.06
N THR A 184 10.94 18.01 6.28
CA THR A 184 11.10 19.01 5.23
C THR A 184 12.55 19.42 5.00
N LEU A 185 13.39 19.20 6.01
CA LEU A 185 14.80 19.59 5.97
C LEU A 185 15.61 18.94 4.84
N PRO A 186 15.41 17.66 4.46
CA PRO A 186 16.11 17.06 3.32
C PRO A 186 15.89 17.81 1.99
N GLU A 187 14.69 18.32 1.75
CA GLU A 187 14.38 19.12 0.55
C GLU A 187 15.21 20.40 0.51
N LEU A 188 15.27 21.13 1.63
CA LEU A 188 16.06 22.35 1.77
C LEU A 188 17.58 22.06 1.64
N CYS A 189 18.03 20.94 2.18
CA CYS A 189 19.41 20.49 2.03
C CYS A 189 19.78 20.26 0.55
N HIS A 190 18.92 19.60 -0.22
CA HIS A 190 19.15 19.40 -1.65
C HIS A 190 19.13 20.74 -2.43
N GLN A 191 18.22 21.66 -2.09
CA GLN A 191 18.22 23.00 -2.67
C GLN A 191 19.53 23.75 -2.41
N TYR A 192 20.08 23.61 -1.19
CA TYR A 192 21.37 24.19 -0.84
C TYR A 192 22.53 23.57 -1.63
N LEU A 193 22.53 22.27 -1.82
CA LEU A 193 23.56 21.58 -2.63
C LEU A 193 23.51 22.00 -4.11
N GLU A 194 22.34 22.31 -4.63
CA GLU A 194 22.15 22.74 -6.02
C GLU A 194 22.52 24.20 -6.24
N LYS A 195 22.09 25.11 -5.33
CA LYS A 195 22.14 26.56 -5.50
C LYS A 195 23.18 27.26 -4.62
N GLY A 196 23.66 26.60 -3.57
CA GLY A 196 24.56 27.20 -2.59
C GLY A 196 23.96 28.46 -1.97
N ASN A 197 24.73 29.53 -1.96
CA ASN A 197 24.30 30.83 -1.44
C ASN A 197 23.30 31.59 -2.35
N ASP A 198 23.07 31.11 -3.58
CA ASP A 198 22.06 31.67 -4.50
C ASP A 198 20.66 31.10 -4.24
N MET A 199 20.49 30.34 -3.17
CA MET A 199 19.21 29.88 -2.67
C MET A 199 18.30 31.07 -2.31
N ALA A 200 16.97 30.92 -2.50
CA ALA A 200 16.02 31.96 -2.13
C ALA A 200 16.20 32.37 -0.65
N PRO A 201 16.20 33.67 -0.31
CA PRO A 201 16.49 34.13 1.05
C PRO A 201 15.66 33.46 2.14
N GLN A 202 14.35 33.27 1.89
CA GLN A 202 13.45 32.61 2.83
C GLN A 202 13.78 31.13 3.01
N ALA A 203 14.13 30.42 1.93
CA ALA A 203 14.54 29.02 2.01
C ALA A 203 15.86 28.87 2.78
N MET A 204 16.82 29.79 2.62
CA MET A 204 18.05 29.82 3.39
C MET A 204 17.81 30.10 4.88
N GLU A 205 16.90 31.00 5.21
CA GLU A 205 16.49 31.28 6.59
C GLU A 205 15.84 30.06 7.22
N ASN A 206 14.93 29.39 6.50
CA ASN A 206 14.28 28.16 6.94
C ASN A 206 15.31 27.03 7.17
N LEU A 207 16.25 26.84 6.22
CA LEU A 207 17.34 25.87 6.36
C LEU A 207 18.15 26.14 7.64
N THR A 208 18.53 27.41 7.86
CA THR A 208 19.34 27.80 9.03
C THR A 208 18.57 27.57 10.33
N THR A 209 17.29 27.91 10.37
CA THR A 209 16.44 27.74 11.53
C THR A 209 16.23 26.26 11.86
N LEU A 210 15.88 25.45 10.87
CA LEU A 210 15.66 24.03 11.05
C LEU A 210 16.96 23.29 11.40
N ALA A 211 18.09 23.67 10.79
CA ALA A 211 19.40 23.11 11.12
C ALA A 211 19.74 23.27 12.62
N LYS A 212 19.45 24.44 13.19
CA LYS A 212 19.65 24.67 14.65
C LYS A 212 18.70 23.82 15.49
N ASN A 213 17.46 23.65 15.03
CA ASN A 213 16.44 22.95 15.81
C ASN A 213 16.64 21.43 15.83
N VAL A 214 17.24 20.84 14.79
CA VAL A 214 17.44 19.39 14.72
C VAL A 214 18.69 18.90 15.40
N VAL A 215 19.65 19.78 15.77
CA VAL A 215 20.86 19.40 16.52
C VAL A 215 20.53 19.28 18.01
N LEU A 216 20.55 18.04 18.54
CA LEU A 216 20.03 17.72 19.87
C LEU A 216 20.89 18.27 21.03
N ASP A 217 22.22 18.36 20.86
CA ASP A 217 23.13 18.86 21.89
C ASP A 217 23.30 20.39 21.86
N GLY A 218 22.60 21.07 20.93
CA GLY A 218 22.67 22.52 20.79
C GLY A 218 24.00 23.06 20.23
N THR A 219 24.84 22.19 19.67
CA THR A 219 26.08 22.62 18.99
C THR A 219 25.76 23.58 17.84
N PRO A 220 26.40 24.77 17.79
CA PRO A 220 26.14 25.73 16.71
C PRO A 220 26.55 25.19 15.34
N VAL A 221 25.68 25.34 14.35
CA VAL A 221 26.00 25.04 12.94
C VAL A 221 26.82 26.18 12.38
N THR A 222 28.14 26.01 12.29
CA THR A 222 29.08 27.01 11.78
C THR A 222 29.36 26.87 10.30
N ASP A 223 29.28 25.65 9.76
CA ASP A 223 29.45 25.34 8.33
C ASP A 223 28.18 24.64 7.83
N MET A 224 27.41 25.37 7.03
CA MET A 224 26.14 24.87 6.47
C MET A 224 26.40 23.75 5.45
N GLY A 225 27.46 23.82 4.67
CA GLY A 225 27.80 22.79 3.70
C GLY A 225 28.13 21.46 4.37
N MET A 226 28.93 21.49 5.45
CA MET A 226 29.24 20.31 6.23
C MET A 226 28.00 19.74 6.93
N PHE A 227 27.15 20.61 7.50
CA PHE A 227 25.88 20.19 8.13
C PHE A 227 24.99 19.49 7.12
N VAL A 228 24.74 20.09 5.95
CA VAL A 228 23.83 19.56 4.92
C VAL A 228 24.26 18.16 4.47
N ASN A 229 25.57 17.98 4.17
CA ASN A 229 26.09 16.67 3.76
C ASN A 229 25.96 15.63 4.87
N ASN A 230 26.27 15.98 6.12
CA ASN A 230 26.16 15.05 7.25
C ASN A 230 24.71 14.70 7.56
N TYR A 231 23.82 15.70 7.63
CA TYR A 231 22.41 15.46 7.91
C TYR A 231 21.74 14.56 6.86
N LEU A 232 21.96 14.83 5.57
CA LEU A 232 21.43 13.99 4.49
C LEU A 232 21.96 12.56 4.54
N ASP A 233 23.22 12.37 4.82
CA ASP A 233 23.80 11.03 4.93
C ASP A 233 23.19 10.26 6.10
N VAL A 234 23.14 10.87 7.27
CA VAL A 234 22.54 10.27 8.48
C VAL A 234 21.05 10.00 8.28
N PHE A 235 20.32 10.97 7.71
CA PHE A 235 18.88 10.84 7.46
C PHE A 235 18.57 9.66 6.54
N ASN A 236 19.27 9.54 5.43
CA ASN A 236 19.05 8.47 4.46
C ASN A 236 19.54 7.10 4.95
N ARG A 237 20.60 7.04 5.75
CA ARG A 237 21.01 5.80 6.44
C ARG A 237 19.94 5.31 7.40
N GLY A 238 19.20 6.21 8.06
CA GLY A 238 18.05 5.85 8.88
C GLY A 238 16.99 5.07 8.11
N PHE A 239 16.66 5.48 6.89
CA PHE A 239 15.77 4.71 6.01
C PHE A 239 16.38 3.36 5.58
N GLN A 240 17.67 3.32 5.28
CA GLN A 240 18.34 2.08 4.92
C GLN A 240 18.33 1.06 6.06
N TYR A 241 18.51 1.50 7.33
CA TYR A 241 18.32 0.64 8.49
C TYR A 241 16.87 0.16 8.66
N ALA A 242 15.87 0.98 8.33
CA ALA A 242 14.48 0.52 8.31
C ALA A 242 14.27 -0.57 7.23
N PHE A 243 14.89 -0.46 6.06
CA PHE A 243 14.87 -1.54 5.06
C PHE A 243 15.60 -2.80 5.55
N MET A 244 16.66 -2.68 6.35
CA MET A 244 17.30 -3.84 6.99
C MET A 244 16.33 -4.54 7.97
N ALA A 245 15.49 -3.79 8.68
CA ALA A 245 14.42 -4.39 9.48
C ALA A 245 13.42 -5.17 8.62
N ALA A 246 13.09 -4.67 7.41
CA ALA A 246 12.28 -5.41 6.45
C ALA A 246 12.96 -6.72 5.99
N ILE A 247 14.28 -6.72 5.79
CA ILE A 247 15.05 -7.96 5.50
C ILE A 247 14.92 -8.94 6.66
N GLY A 248 15.05 -8.46 7.90
CA GLY A 248 14.85 -9.29 9.11
C GLY A 248 13.48 -9.96 9.11
N ALA A 249 12.42 -9.21 8.79
CA ALA A 249 11.07 -9.74 8.66
C ALA A 249 10.95 -10.80 7.54
N MET A 250 11.61 -10.58 6.40
CA MET A 250 11.67 -11.57 5.31
C MET A 250 12.37 -12.85 5.74
N LEU A 251 13.49 -12.75 6.46
CA LEU A 251 14.21 -13.92 6.97
C LEU A 251 13.37 -14.71 7.97
N VAL A 252 12.66 -14.03 8.87
CA VAL A 252 11.72 -14.68 9.80
C VAL A 252 10.60 -15.39 9.02
N SER A 253 10.01 -14.73 8.02
CA SER A 253 9.02 -15.34 7.14
C SER A 253 9.57 -16.58 6.43
N LEU A 254 10.78 -16.49 5.87
CA LEU A 254 11.46 -17.59 5.19
C LEU A 254 11.72 -18.77 6.13
N ILE A 255 12.21 -18.52 7.34
CA ILE A 255 12.46 -19.54 8.36
C ILE A 255 11.15 -20.26 8.74
N ILE A 256 10.08 -19.50 9.03
CA ILE A 256 8.76 -20.04 9.36
C ILE A 256 8.25 -20.91 8.19
N TYR A 257 8.35 -20.40 6.97
CA TYR A 257 7.92 -21.10 5.77
C TYR A 257 8.68 -22.42 5.58
N MET A 258 10.00 -22.39 5.63
CA MET A 258 10.87 -23.58 5.45
C MET A 258 10.64 -24.63 6.54
N ALA A 259 10.57 -24.22 7.81
CA ALA A 259 10.34 -25.13 8.94
C ALA A 259 8.99 -25.86 8.84
N ASN A 260 8.00 -25.24 8.18
CA ASN A 260 6.66 -25.78 8.04
C ASN A 260 6.33 -26.29 6.63
N LYS A 261 7.27 -26.28 5.69
CA LYS A 261 7.06 -26.67 4.28
C LYS A 261 6.41 -28.06 4.12
N LYS A 262 6.71 -29.00 5.02
CA LYS A 262 6.13 -30.35 5.03
C LYS A 262 4.64 -30.39 5.42
N ARG A 263 4.14 -29.34 6.11
CA ARG A 263 2.72 -29.23 6.53
C ARG A 263 1.81 -28.67 5.45
N PHE A 264 2.40 -28.12 4.38
CA PHE A 264 1.66 -27.55 3.27
C PHE A 264 1.30 -28.63 2.25
N PRO A 265 0.08 -28.58 1.66
CA PRO A 265 -0.34 -29.53 0.63
C PRO A 265 0.60 -29.45 -0.58
N ASP A 266 0.72 -30.54 -1.29
CA ASP A 266 1.43 -30.59 -2.57
C ASP A 266 0.41 -30.65 -3.70
N PRO A 267 0.23 -29.58 -4.48
CA PRO A 267 -0.75 -29.56 -5.56
C PRO A 267 -0.46 -30.55 -6.69
N ALA A 268 0.82 -30.88 -6.90
CA ALA A 268 1.23 -31.83 -7.92
C ALA A 268 0.66 -33.25 -7.67
N THR A 269 0.62 -33.65 -6.40
CA THR A 269 0.09 -34.99 -6.01
C THR A 269 -1.43 -35.09 -6.20
N LYS A 270 -2.17 -33.96 -6.05
CA LYS A 270 -3.64 -33.95 -6.23
C LYS A 270 -4.06 -33.95 -7.70
N LEU A 271 -3.32 -33.31 -8.59
CA LEU A 271 -3.60 -33.32 -10.03
C LEU A 271 -3.44 -34.73 -10.63
N GLU A 272 -2.54 -35.54 -10.09
CA GLU A 272 -2.40 -36.93 -10.52
C GLU A 272 -3.55 -37.80 -9.99
N THR A 273 -4.01 -37.55 -8.76
CA THR A 273 -5.13 -38.31 -8.15
C THR A 273 -6.48 -37.90 -8.76
N SER A 274 -6.65 -36.62 -9.16
CA SER A 274 -7.90 -36.14 -9.78
C SER A 274 -8.04 -36.57 -11.26
N LYS A 275 -6.95 -36.86 -11.94
CA LYS A 275 -7.01 -37.46 -13.29
C LYS A 275 -7.55 -38.89 -13.27
N GLY A 276 -7.47 -39.57 -12.12
CA GLY A 276 -8.02 -40.90 -11.92
C GLY A 276 -9.49 -40.95 -11.45
N THR A 277 -10.04 -39.82 -10.96
CA THR A 277 -11.38 -39.82 -10.33
C THR A 277 -12.31 -38.71 -10.88
N ALA A 278 -11.89 -37.94 -11.84
CA ALA A 278 -12.70 -36.82 -12.40
C ALA A 278 -13.59 -37.26 -13.58
N ALA A 279 -14.38 -38.29 -13.37
CA ALA A 279 -15.62 -38.50 -14.09
C ALA A 279 -16.81 -38.36 -13.14
N VAL A 280 -16.85 -37.27 -12.37
CA VAL A 280 -18.06 -36.84 -11.67
C VAL A 280 -18.56 -35.55 -12.33
N ASN A 281 -19.57 -35.74 -13.18
CA ASN A 281 -20.57 -34.80 -13.66
C ASN A 281 -20.44 -33.37 -13.09
N LYS A 282 -19.58 -32.53 -13.71
CA LYS A 282 -19.95 -31.14 -13.88
C LYS A 282 -20.97 -31.15 -15.04
N GLU A 283 -22.25 -31.03 -14.72
CA GLU A 283 -23.19 -30.44 -15.65
C GLU A 283 -22.54 -29.13 -16.09
N GLU A 284 -21.94 -29.11 -17.29
CA GLU A 284 -21.54 -27.90 -17.95
C GLU A 284 -22.84 -27.12 -18.17
N ILE A 285 -23.06 -26.12 -17.31
CA ILE A 285 -24.10 -25.12 -17.56
C ILE A 285 -23.66 -24.46 -18.86
N GLN A 286 -24.27 -24.93 -19.99
CA GLN A 286 -24.03 -24.36 -21.31
C GLN A 286 -24.66 -22.96 -21.34
N MET A 287 -23.84 -21.95 -20.96
CA MET A 287 -24.25 -20.55 -21.12
C MET A 287 -24.32 -20.23 -22.61
N SER A 288 -25.35 -19.49 -23.04
CA SER A 288 -25.40 -18.97 -24.40
C SER A 288 -24.25 -17.99 -24.67
N ALA A 289 -23.77 -17.93 -25.91
CA ALA A 289 -22.69 -16.97 -26.27
C ALA A 289 -23.09 -15.51 -25.96
N THR A 290 -24.37 -15.18 -26.05
CA THR A 290 -24.91 -13.86 -25.69
C THR A 290 -24.80 -13.59 -24.20
N GLU A 291 -25.10 -14.56 -23.37
CA GLU A 291 -24.97 -14.44 -21.89
C GLU A 291 -23.52 -14.28 -21.48
N ILE A 292 -22.61 -15.09 -22.03
CA ILE A 292 -21.16 -14.98 -21.79
C ILE A 292 -20.68 -13.55 -22.12
N LYS A 293 -21.08 -13.04 -23.29
CA LYS A 293 -20.73 -11.69 -23.73
C LYS A 293 -21.24 -10.60 -22.80
N GLN A 294 -22.49 -10.71 -22.33
CA GLN A 294 -23.08 -9.76 -21.37
C GLN A 294 -22.36 -9.77 -20.03
N ARG A 295 -22.01 -10.95 -19.52
CA ARG A 295 -21.25 -11.12 -18.27
C ARG A 295 -19.85 -10.50 -18.37
N ILE A 296 -19.15 -10.73 -19.47
CA ILE A 296 -17.84 -10.14 -19.74
C ILE A 296 -17.94 -8.61 -19.79
N TYR A 297 -18.90 -8.03 -20.51
CA TYR A 297 -19.09 -6.59 -20.58
C TYR A 297 -19.43 -5.99 -19.21
N ALA A 298 -20.25 -6.66 -18.41
CA ALA A 298 -20.56 -6.23 -17.05
C ALA A 298 -19.31 -6.17 -16.16
N LEU A 299 -18.44 -7.18 -16.27
CA LEU A 299 -17.18 -7.20 -15.51
C LEU A 299 -16.23 -6.07 -15.95
N PHE A 300 -16.02 -5.89 -17.25
CA PHE A 300 -15.15 -4.81 -17.74
C PHE A 300 -15.69 -3.42 -17.40
N ALA A 301 -17.00 -3.22 -17.40
CA ALA A 301 -17.61 -1.97 -16.97
C ALA A 301 -17.29 -1.68 -15.48
N VAL A 302 -17.40 -2.70 -14.61
CA VAL A 302 -17.03 -2.56 -13.18
C VAL A 302 -15.53 -2.35 -13.03
N PHE A 303 -14.68 -3.04 -13.80
CA PHE A 303 -13.23 -2.84 -13.78
C PHE A 303 -12.85 -1.41 -14.14
N GLY A 304 -13.46 -0.84 -15.18
CA GLY A 304 -13.24 0.55 -15.57
C GLY A 304 -13.55 1.55 -14.47
N VAL A 305 -14.62 1.33 -13.73
CA VAL A 305 -15.00 2.18 -12.58
C VAL A 305 -14.01 2.03 -11.40
N VAL A 306 -13.60 0.81 -11.11
CA VAL A 306 -12.72 0.49 -9.98
C VAL A 306 -11.29 1.03 -10.16
N ILE A 307 -10.83 1.26 -11.40
CA ILE A 307 -9.56 1.94 -11.67
C ILE A 307 -9.47 3.27 -10.93
N PHE A 308 -10.51 4.09 -10.98
CA PHE A 308 -10.53 5.41 -10.34
C PHE A 308 -10.59 5.33 -8.81
N PHE A 309 -11.21 4.27 -8.26
CA PHE A 309 -11.13 4.00 -6.83
C PHE A 309 -9.69 3.72 -6.40
N TRP A 310 -8.98 2.82 -7.07
CA TRP A 310 -7.60 2.48 -6.71
C TRP A 310 -6.63 3.63 -6.93
N LEU A 311 -6.83 4.41 -8.00
CA LEU A 311 -6.11 5.68 -8.21
C LEU A 311 -6.25 6.62 -7.00
N SER A 312 -7.46 6.75 -6.47
CA SER A 312 -7.74 7.64 -5.34
C SER A 312 -7.29 7.01 -4.02
N PHE A 313 -7.60 5.75 -3.77
CA PHE A 313 -7.30 5.07 -2.51
C PHE A 313 -5.81 4.95 -2.23
N HIS A 314 -5.01 4.56 -3.23
CA HIS A 314 -3.56 4.36 -3.07
C HIS A 314 -2.75 5.67 -3.07
N GLN A 315 -3.39 6.82 -3.09
CA GLN A 315 -2.74 8.08 -2.73
C GLN A 315 -2.25 8.10 -1.27
N ASN A 316 -2.72 7.17 -0.44
CA ASN A 316 -2.32 7.02 0.96
C ASN A 316 -0.79 6.88 1.16
N GLY A 317 -0.10 6.17 0.29
CA GLY A 317 1.36 6.02 0.33
C GLY A 317 2.11 7.09 -0.46
N TYR A 318 1.43 8.07 -1.05
CA TYR A 318 2.02 9.06 -1.94
C TYR A 318 1.57 10.49 -1.61
N SER A 319 0.59 11.07 -2.32
CA SER A 319 0.22 12.47 -2.12
C SER A 319 -0.35 12.76 -0.73
N LEU A 320 -1.04 11.82 -0.09
CA LEU A 320 -1.51 11.96 1.28
C LEU A 320 -0.36 11.91 2.29
N THR A 321 0.71 11.16 2.02
CA THR A 321 1.93 11.16 2.85
C THR A 321 2.65 12.50 2.75
N TYR A 322 2.75 13.09 1.55
CA TYR A 322 3.30 14.44 1.39
C TYR A 322 2.42 15.51 2.03
N PHE A 323 1.10 15.39 1.91
CA PHE A 323 0.19 16.29 2.63
C PHE A 323 0.38 16.22 4.15
N ALA A 324 0.52 15.02 4.70
CA ALA A 324 0.79 14.84 6.11
C ALA A 324 2.16 15.42 6.51
N ARG A 325 3.18 15.31 5.67
CA ARG A 325 4.51 15.89 5.87
C ARG A 325 4.47 17.42 5.93
N ASP A 326 3.77 18.03 4.96
CA ASP A 326 3.86 19.48 4.72
C ASP A 326 2.85 20.27 5.55
N TYR A 327 1.63 19.75 5.73
CA TYR A 327 0.51 20.51 6.28
C TYR A 327 -0.05 20.01 7.62
N VAL A 328 0.42 18.85 8.13
CA VAL A 328 -0.10 18.32 9.40
C VAL A 328 0.89 18.58 10.53
N ASP A 329 0.37 18.97 11.68
CA ASP A 329 1.17 19.11 12.89
C ASP A 329 1.52 17.73 13.49
N LEU A 330 2.70 17.23 13.15
CA LEU A 330 3.20 15.94 13.60
C LEU A 330 3.74 16.00 15.06
N SER A 331 3.85 17.17 15.66
CA SER A 331 4.33 17.30 17.06
C SER A 331 3.32 16.70 18.04
N VAL A 332 2.02 16.74 17.71
CA VAL A 332 0.93 16.20 18.53
C VAL A 332 0.98 14.67 18.65
N ILE A 333 1.58 13.98 17.66
CA ILE A 333 1.67 12.51 17.62
C ILE A 333 3.07 11.98 17.88
N ASN A 334 3.89 12.75 18.59
CA ASN A 334 5.23 12.33 18.98
C ASN A 334 5.16 11.40 20.22
N ILE A 335 5.54 10.12 20.04
CA ILE A 335 5.67 9.15 21.13
C ILE A 335 7.15 8.99 21.44
N ASP A 336 7.61 9.53 22.53
CA ASP A 336 8.99 9.37 22.98
C ASP A 336 9.16 8.07 23.80
N LEU A 337 9.97 7.16 23.27
CA LEU A 337 10.33 5.89 23.90
C LEU A 337 11.70 5.96 24.62
N GLY A 338 12.27 7.15 24.79
CA GLY A 338 13.59 7.36 25.38
C GLY A 338 14.73 7.11 24.39
N PHE A 339 14.86 5.91 23.86
CA PHE A 339 15.89 5.57 22.86
C PHE A 339 15.53 5.99 21.42
N THR A 340 14.25 6.19 21.13
CA THR A 340 13.74 6.65 19.82
C THR A 340 12.45 7.42 19.99
N GLN A 341 12.05 8.14 18.95
CA GLN A 341 10.77 8.83 18.86
C GLN A 341 9.95 8.29 17.71
N ILE A 342 8.65 8.09 17.92
CA ILE A 342 7.70 7.75 16.85
C ILE A 342 7.04 9.04 16.37
N LYS A 343 7.68 9.70 15.41
CA LYS A 343 7.25 10.96 14.81
C LYS A 343 7.54 10.91 13.32
N GLY A 344 6.52 11.03 12.49
CA GLY A 344 6.65 11.00 11.03
C GLY A 344 5.30 10.90 10.34
N ALA A 345 5.21 11.42 9.11
CA ALA A 345 3.99 11.39 8.31
C ALA A 345 3.53 9.95 7.96
N GLU A 346 4.45 9.02 7.94
CA GLU A 346 4.24 7.61 7.60
C GLU A 346 3.35 6.89 8.61
N ILE A 347 3.20 7.41 9.82
CA ILE A 347 2.38 6.81 10.88
C ILE A 347 0.91 6.66 10.44
N PHE A 348 0.43 7.56 9.59
CA PHE A 348 -0.95 7.51 9.10
C PHE A 348 -1.22 6.28 8.24
N GLN A 349 -0.20 5.64 7.66
CA GLN A 349 -0.38 4.39 6.93
C GLN A 349 -0.76 3.20 7.82
N SER A 350 -0.55 3.30 9.14
CA SER A 350 -1.06 2.32 10.12
C SER A 350 -2.55 2.46 10.38
N VAL A 351 -3.14 3.62 10.08
CA VAL A 351 -4.54 3.95 10.45
C VAL A 351 -5.54 3.13 9.63
N ASN A 352 -5.26 2.95 8.33
CA ASN A 352 -6.15 2.13 7.48
C ASN A 352 -6.20 0.66 7.96
N PRO A 353 -5.10 -0.12 8.07
CA PRO A 353 -5.17 -1.50 8.53
C PRO A 353 -5.70 -1.62 9.98
N PHE A 354 -5.47 -0.63 10.82
CA PHE A 354 -6.09 -0.56 12.15
C PHE A 354 -7.63 -0.53 12.01
N PHE A 355 -8.17 0.40 11.22
CA PHE A 355 -9.61 0.48 11.01
C PHE A 355 -10.17 -0.74 10.26
N VAL A 356 -9.43 -1.36 9.34
CA VAL A 356 -9.85 -2.60 8.69
C VAL A 356 -10.15 -3.68 9.73
N VAL A 357 -9.25 -3.87 10.71
CA VAL A 357 -9.43 -4.89 11.76
C VAL A 357 -10.68 -4.63 12.60
N PHE A 358 -10.90 -3.37 13.00
CA PHE A 358 -12.02 -3.02 13.89
C PHE A 358 -13.35 -2.86 13.17
N LEU A 359 -13.37 -2.33 11.95
CA LEU A 359 -14.61 -2.06 11.22
C LEU A 359 -15.15 -3.28 10.46
N THR A 360 -14.29 -4.23 10.07
CA THR A 360 -14.74 -5.43 9.33
C THR A 360 -15.86 -6.18 10.08
N PRO A 361 -15.73 -6.52 11.38
CA PRO A 361 -16.82 -7.19 12.11
C PRO A 361 -18.11 -6.35 12.15
N PHE A 362 -17.99 -5.04 12.30
CA PHE A 362 -19.13 -4.13 12.31
C PHE A 362 -19.86 -4.09 10.96
N ILE A 363 -19.12 -3.94 9.87
CA ILE A 363 -19.67 -3.92 8.50
C ILE A 363 -20.34 -5.27 8.16
N MET A 364 -19.71 -6.39 8.56
CA MET A 364 -20.31 -7.72 8.38
C MET A 364 -21.60 -7.89 9.19
N TRP A 365 -21.61 -7.44 10.43
CA TRP A 365 -22.83 -7.44 11.26
C TRP A 365 -23.93 -6.57 10.65
N MET A 366 -23.60 -5.37 10.19
CA MET A 366 -24.53 -4.44 9.54
C MET A 366 -25.17 -5.08 8.31
N PHE A 367 -24.38 -5.62 7.38
CA PHE A 367 -24.94 -6.30 6.20
C PHE A 367 -25.71 -7.56 6.55
N GLY A 368 -25.25 -8.33 7.53
CA GLY A 368 -25.97 -9.50 8.03
C GLY A 368 -27.34 -9.15 8.63
N SER A 369 -27.43 -8.05 9.37
CA SER A 369 -28.69 -7.52 9.89
C SER A 369 -29.63 -7.03 8.78
N MET A 370 -29.09 -6.28 7.81
CA MET A 370 -29.85 -5.82 6.64
C MET A 370 -30.40 -7.00 5.82
N LYS A 371 -29.60 -8.06 5.65
CA LYS A 371 -30.01 -9.30 4.96
C LYS A 371 -31.17 -9.99 5.67
N LYS A 372 -31.11 -10.14 7.00
CA LYS A 372 -32.19 -10.71 7.80
C LYS A 372 -33.50 -9.94 7.64
N ASN A 373 -33.42 -8.63 7.46
CA ASN A 373 -34.58 -7.74 7.28
C ASN A 373 -34.99 -7.58 5.79
N GLY A 374 -34.39 -8.31 4.86
CA GLY A 374 -34.69 -8.22 3.43
C GLY A 374 -34.32 -6.88 2.77
N LYS A 375 -33.47 -6.08 3.42
CA LYS A 375 -33.06 -4.72 2.99
C LYS A 375 -31.60 -4.63 2.55
N GLU A 376 -30.93 -5.77 2.37
CA GLU A 376 -29.52 -5.77 1.95
C GLU A 376 -29.38 -5.26 0.51
N PRO A 377 -28.56 -4.20 0.26
CA PRO A 377 -28.30 -3.74 -1.09
C PRO A 377 -27.58 -4.82 -1.91
N SER A 378 -27.79 -4.82 -3.22
CA SER A 378 -27.05 -5.68 -4.13
C SER A 378 -25.56 -5.39 -4.12
N THR A 379 -24.74 -6.35 -4.54
CA THR A 379 -23.27 -6.15 -4.62
C THR A 379 -22.88 -4.94 -5.49
N PRO A 380 -23.45 -4.73 -6.70
CA PRO A 380 -23.21 -3.51 -7.47
C PRO A 380 -23.60 -2.22 -6.73
N MET A 381 -24.72 -2.22 -6.02
CA MET A 381 -25.15 -1.06 -5.23
C MET A 381 -24.18 -0.77 -4.08
N LYS A 382 -23.67 -1.79 -3.40
CA LYS A 382 -22.65 -1.62 -2.34
C LYS A 382 -21.36 -1.02 -2.89
N ILE A 383 -20.90 -1.45 -4.06
CA ILE A 383 -19.74 -0.86 -4.74
C ILE A 383 -19.99 0.62 -5.07
N ALA A 384 -21.18 0.96 -5.59
CA ALA A 384 -21.56 2.35 -5.87
C ALA A 384 -21.55 3.21 -4.59
N ILE A 385 -22.10 2.70 -3.49
CA ILE A 385 -22.06 3.36 -2.17
C ILE A 385 -20.62 3.56 -1.72
N GLY A 386 -19.76 2.56 -1.85
CA GLY A 386 -18.33 2.65 -1.54
C GLY A 386 -17.62 3.75 -2.32
N MET A 387 -17.93 3.91 -3.62
CA MET A 387 -17.40 5.02 -4.43
C MET A 387 -17.85 6.38 -3.90
N GLY A 388 -19.11 6.50 -3.50
CA GLY A 388 -19.65 7.73 -2.89
C GLY A 388 -18.98 8.06 -1.56
N ILE A 389 -18.73 7.06 -0.72
CA ILE A 389 -18.01 7.23 0.56
C ILE A 389 -16.56 7.67 0.29
N ALA A 390 -15.90 7.12 -0.74
CA ALA A 390 -14.55 7.58 -1.14
C ALA A 390 -14.56 9.03 -1.62
N ALA A 391 -15.58 9.44 -2.38
CA ALA A 391 -15.77 10.84 -2.77
C ALA A 391 -15.94 11.74 -1.54
N LEU A 392 -16.76 11.34 -0.55
CA LEU A 392 -16.95 12.07 0.70
C LEU A 392 -15.66 12.20 1.51
N ALA A 393 -14.78 11.20 1.50
CA ALA A 393 -13.47 11.28 2.14
C ALA A 393 -12.62 12.41 1.55
N TYR A 394 -12.61 12.55 0.23
CA TYR A 394 -11.88 13.62 -0.44
C TYR A 394 -12.59 14.98 -0.34
N VAL A 395 -13.93 15.03 -0.26
CA VAL A 395 -14.67 16.27 0.10
C VAL A 395 -14.27 16.72 1.49
N PHE A 396 -14.21 15.81 2.46
CA PHE A 396 -13.74 16.11 3.80
C PHE A 396 -12.35 16.74 3.79
N LEU A 397 -11.37 16.13 3.13
CA LEU A 397 -10.02 16.67 3.04
C LEU A 397 -9.96 18.00 2.29
N MET A 398 -10.73 18.13 1.20
CA MET A 398 -10.84 19.35 0.41
C MET A 398 -11.32 20.54 1.27
N VAL A 399 -12.36 20.34 2.09
CA VAL A 399 -12.90 21.38 2.97
C VAL A 399 -11.84 21.90 3.94
N PHE A 400 -11.08 21.02 4.58
CA PHE A 400 -9.99 21.43 5.46
C PHE A 400 -8.78 22.03 4.73
N SER A 401 -8.72 21.88 3.42
CA SER A 401 -7.62 22.40 2.60
C SER A 401 -7.90 23.78 1.96
N PHE A 402 -9.11 24.32 2.10
CA PHE A 402 -9.45 25.64 1.47
C PHE A 402 -8.61 26.80 1.98
N THR A 403 -8.17 26.76 3.22
CA THR A 403 -7.36 27.82 3.84
C THR A 403 -5.86 27.58 3.71
N LEU A 404 -5.47 26.43 3.17
CA LEU A 404 -4.07 26.06 3.05
C LEU A 404 -3.46 26.65 1.78
N PRO A 405 -2.21 27.18 1.84
CA PRO A 405 -1.50 27.67 0.68
C PRO A 405 -1.14 26.51 -0.27
N SER A 406 -0.88 26.83 -1.55
CA SER A 406 -0.30 25.87 -2.48
C SER A 406 1.12 25.47 -2.08
N LYS A 407 1.63 24.33 -2.61
CA LYS A 407 3.01 23.89 -2.35
C LYS A 407 4.05 24.95 -2.74
N GLU A 408 3.79 25.69 -3.83
CA GLU A 408 4.65 26.79 -4.28
C GLU A 408 4.72 27.93 -3.25
N VAL A 409 3.55 28.38 -2.76
CA VAL A 409 3.47 29.43 -1.73
C VAL A 409 4.10 28.96 -0.43
N LEU A 410 3.88 27.69 -0.04
CA LEU A 410 4.49 27.10 1.16
C LEU A 410 6.02 27.22 1.13
N GLY A 411 6.65 27.06 -0.03
CA GLY A 411 8.09 27.22 -0.22
C GLY A 411 8.62 28.64 0.00
N THR A 412 7.74 29.66 0.02
CA THR A 412 8.09 31.06 0.27
C THR A 412 7.80 31.51 1.71
N MET A 413 7.17 30.68 2.53
CA MET A 413 6.79 30.99 3.91
C MET A 413 7.92 30.68 4.88
N SER A 414 7.98 31.42 5.98
CA SER A 414 8.88 31.13 7.09
C SER A 414 8.46 29.87 7.85
N ALA A 415 9.40 29.23 8.54
CA ALA A 415 9.11 28.04 9.36
C ALA A 415 8.02 28.32 10.43
N ALA A 416 7.98 29.54 10.97
CA ALA A 416 6.96 29.96 11.94
C ALA A 416 5.57 30.05 11.31
N GLU A 417 5.48 30.66 10.12
CA GLU A 417 4.22 30.74 9.36
C GLU A 417 3.72 29.37 8.95
N ILE A 418 4.62 28.50 8.47
CA ILE A 418 4.26 27.11 8.12
C ILE A 418 3.70 26.37 9.35
N ASN A 419 4.32 26.50 10.51
CA ASN A 419 3.82 25.88 11.74
C ASN A 419 2.44 26.42 12.15
N ALA A 420 2.19 27.71 11.93
CA ALA A 420 0.91 28.34 12.28
C ALA A 420 -0.28 27.87 11.44
N ILE A 421 -0.05 27.44 10.19
CA ILE A 421 -1.10 26.96 9.29
C ILE A 421 -1.33 25.44 9.35
N ARG A 422 -0.47 24.70 10.04
CA ARG A 422 -0.58 23.23 10.12
C ARG A 422 -1.90 22.82 10.75
N VAL A 423 -2.52 21.83 10.12
CA VAL A 423 -3.78 21.24 10.58
C VAL A 423 -3.51 20.09 11.56
N THR A 424 -4.52 19.81 12.37
CA THR A 424 -4.44 18.72 13.36
C THR A 424 -4.34 17.33 12.71
N PRO A 425 -3.61 16.37 13.30
CA PRO A 425 -3.54 14.99 12.83
C PRO A 425 -4.90 14.27 12.75
N TRP A 426 -5.89 14.71 13.51
CA TRP A 426 -7.23 14.13 13.52
C TRP A 426 -7.92 14.21 12.15
N ILE A 427 -7.54 15.16 11.29
CA ILE A 427 -8.03 15.25 9.92
C ILE A 427 -7.58 14.03 9.11
N MET A 428 -6.30 13.63 9.25
CA MET A 428 -5.81 12.43 8.57
C MET A 428 -6.47 11.16 9.10
N ILE A 429 -6.65 11.06 10.42
CA ILE A 429 -7.33 9.91 11.04
C ILE A 429 -8.77 9.83 10.54
N GLY A 430 -9.51 10.95 10.50
CA GLY A 430 -10.87 11.01 9.96
C GLY A 430 -10.92 10.63 8.47
N LEU A 431 -10.00 11.14 7.66
CA LEU A 431 -9.86 10.79 6.25
C LEU A 431 -9.69 9.28 6.07
N TYR A 432 -8.72 8.68 6.76
CA TYR A 432 -8.44 7.24 6.67
C TYR A 432 -9.59 6.39 7.20
N PHE A 433 -10.31 6.85 8.22
CA PHE A 433 -11.53 6.19 8.67
C PHE A 433 -12.56 6.09 7.54
N ILE A 434 -12.87 7.22 6.88
CA ILE A 434 -13.86 7.26 5.78
C ILE A 434 -13.38 6.43 4.59
N LEU A 435 -12.11 6.54 4.21
CA LEU A 435 -11.51 5.74 3.13
C LEU A 435 -11.53 4.24 3.42
N THR A 436 -11.32 3.84 4.69
CA THR A 436 -11.38 2.43 5.08
C THR A 436 -12.81 1.88 4.99
N VAL A 437 -13.81 2.68 5.38
CA VAL A 437 -15.21 2.29 5.17
C VAL A 437 -15.48 2.08 3.68
N ALA A 438 -15.04 3.00 2.82
CA ALA A 438 -15.18 2.86 1.36
C ALA A 438 -14.50 1.58 0.84
N GLU A 439 -13.30 1.28 1.31
CA GLU A 439 -12.55 0.08 0.93
C GLU A 439 -13.31 -1.20 1.29
N LEU A 440 -13.88 -1.28 2.49
CA LEU A 440 -14.64 -2.44 2.94
C LEU A 440 -15.93 -2.67 2.13
N PHE A 441 -16.46 -1.63 1.49
CA PHE A 441 -17.58 -1.73 0.55
C PHE A 441 -17.17 -2.14 -0.87
N ILE A 442 -15.90 -2.01 -1.25
CA ILE A 442 -15.45 -2.22 -2.63
C ILE A 442 -14.57 -3.47 -2.75
N SER A 443 -13.52 -3.56 -1.94
CA SER A 443 -12.47 -4.56 -2.12
C SER A 443 -12.96 -6.01 -1.99
N PRO A 444 -13.59 -6.42 -0.86
CA PRO A 444 -14.06 -7.80 -0.74
C PRO A 444 -15.27 -8.10 -1.63
N LEU A 445 -16.14 -7.11 -1.84
CA LEU A 445 -17.37 -7.28 -2.61
C LEU A 445 -17.12 -7.30 -4.12
N GLY A 446 -16.09 -6.58 -4.59
CA GLY A 446 -15.67 -6.63 -5.98
C GLY A 446 -15.17 -8.01 -6.37
N LEU A 447 -14.31 -8.62 -5.56
CA LEU A 447 -13.86 -10.00 -5.80
C LEU A 447 -15.02 -11.00 -5.76
N SER A 448 -15.97 -10.81 -4.83
CA SER A 448 -17.18 -11.63 -4.77
C SER A 448 -18.05 -11.46 -6.02
N PHE A 449 -18.20 -10.22 -6.53
CA PHE A 449 -18.95 -9.95 -7.75
C PHE A 449 -18.29 -10.63 -8.95
N VAL A 450 -16.98 -10.50 -9.12
CA VAL A 450 -16.23 -11.19 -10.20
C VAL A 450 -16.45 -12.69 -10.12
N SER A 451 -16.34 -13.29 -8.94
CA SER A 451 -16.53 -14.72 -8.74
C SER A 451 -17.93 -15.22 -9.11
N LYS A 452 -18.97 -14.40 -8.90
CA LYS A 452 -20.36 -14.74 -9.22
C LYS A 452 -20.72 -14.55 -10.69
N VAL A 453 -20.20 -13.49 -11.31
CA VAL A 453 -20.59 -13.08 -12.66
C VAL A 453 -19.74 -13.74 -13.74
N ALA A 454 -18.47 -14.02 -13.44
CA ALA A 454 -17.55 -14.59 -14.40
C ALA A 454 -18.04 -15.96 -14.93
N PRO A 455 -18.00 -16.19 -16.24
CA PRO A 455 -18.25 -17.52 -16.79
C PRO A 455 -17.30 -18.55 -16.17
N PRO A 456 -17.74 -19.78 -15.86
CA PRO A 456 -16.94 -20.77 -15.13
C PRO A 456 -15.57 -21.05 -15.75
N HIS A 457 -15.49 -21.10 -17.08
CA HIS A 457 -14.23 -21.34 -17.81
C HIS A 457 -13.30 -20.12 -17.87
N LEU A 458 -13.79 -18.90 -17.52
CA LEU A 458 -13.02 -17.64 -17.52
C LEU A 458 -12.82 -17.07 -16.10
N GLN A 459 -13.22 -17.77 -15.05
CA GLN A 459 -13.23 -17.25 -13.69
C GLN A 459 -11.84 -16.79 -13.22
N GLY A 460 -10.81 -17.58 -13.46
CA GLY A 460 -9.42 -17.22 -13.14
C GLY A 460 -8.94 -16.01 -13.94
N LEU A 461 -9.26 -15.96 -15.24
CA LEU A 461 -8.92 -14.83 -16.11
C LEU A 461 -9.60 -13.53 -15.62
N MET A 462 -10.87 -13.57 -15.26
CA MET A 462 -11.60 -12.39 -14.79
C MET A 462 -11.11 -11.90 -13.43
N GLN A 463 -10.70 -12.79 -12.53
CA GLN A 463 -10.01 -12.39 -11.29
C GLN A 463 -8.64 -11.76 -11.58
N GLY A 464 -7.92 -12.28 -12.57
CA GLY A 464 -6.71 -11.65 -13.08
C GLY A 464 -6.95 -10.23 -13.62
N CYS A 465 -8.04 -10.03 -14.37
CA CYS A 465 -8.44 -8.72 -14.88
C CYS A 465 -8.82 -7.73 -13.76
N TRP A 466 -9.38 -8.20 -12.64
CA TRP A 466 -9.57 -7.37 -11.45
C TRP A 466 -8.24 -6.84 -10.89
N LEU A 467 -7.23 -7.70 -10.79
CA LEU A 467 -5.88 -7.28 -10.37
C LEU A 467 -5.24 -6.33 -11.40
N ALA A 468 -5.47 -6.56 -12.70
CA ALA A 468 -5.01 -5.67 -13.75
C ALA A 468 -5.69 -4.29 -13.67
N ALA A 469 -6.97 -4.20 -13.33
CA ALA A 469 -7.65 -2.92 -13.09
C ALA A 469 -7.00 -2.17 -11.91
N THR A 470 -6.64 -2.87 -10.84
CA THR A 470 -5.88 -2.27 -9.72
C THR A 470 -4.50 -1.78 -10.20
N ALA A 471 -3.80 -2.56 -11.03
CA ALA A 471 -2.51 -2.15 -11.60
C ALA A 471 -2.63 -0.88 -12.45
N VAL A 472 -3.67 -0.77 -13.27
CA VAL A 472 -3.93 0.44 -14.07
C VAL A 472 -4.20 1.64 -13.15
N GLY A 473 -5.02 1.51 -12.12
CA GLY A 473 -5.23 2.56 -11.13
C GLY A 473 -3.92 3.02 -10.48
N ASN A 474 -3.07 2.06 -10.11
CA ASN A 474 -1.77 2.34 -9.48
C ASN A 474 -0.76 2.98 -10.47
N SER A 475 -0.82 2.64 -11.75
CA SER A 475 0.04 3.26 -12.76
C SER A 475 -0.25 4.76 -12.94
N LEU A 476 -1.42 5.22 -12.52
CA LEU A 476 -1.86 6.62 -12.61
C LEU A 476 -1.61 7.42 -11.32
N LEU A 477 -1.04 6.82 -10.27
CA LEU A 477 -0.83 7.51 -8.97
C LEU A 477 0.00 8.79 -9.09
N PHE A 478 0.93 8.87 -10.04
CA PHE A 478 1.74 10.05 -10.31
C PHE A 478 0.91 11.31 -10.59
N ILE A 479 -0.35 11.16 -11.04
CA ILE A 479 -1.28 12.29 -11.25
C ILE A 479 -1.47 13.06 -9.93
N GLY A 480 -1.54 12.35 -8.80
CA GLY A 480 -1.62 12.98 -7.48
C GLY A 480 -0.44 13.90 -7.18
N GLY A 481 0.78 13.51 -7.55
CA GLY A 481 1.96 14.36 -7.36
C GLY A 481 1.99 15.57 -8.29
N ILE A 482 1.60 15.39 -9.56
CA ILE A 482 1.48 16.53 -10.50
C ILE A 482 0.47 17.54 -9.93
N LEU A 483 -0.72 17.09 -9.55
CA LEU A 483 -1.75 17.97 -8.99
C LEU A 483 -1.27 18.63 -7.69
N TYR A 484 -0.63 17.86 -6.81
CA TYR A 484 -0.13 18.35 -5.53
C TYR A 484 0.85 19.52 -5.67
N THR A 485 1.67 19.53 -6.72
CA THR A 485 2.69 20.56 -6.97
C THR A 485 2.24 21.71 -7.86
N THR A 486 1.18 21.50 -8.69
CA THR A 486 0.83 22.46 -9.74
C THR A 486 -0.46 23.24 -9.49
N VAL A 487 -1.36 22.73 -8.63
CA VAL A 487 -2.64 23.38 -8.34
C VAL A 487 -2.80 23.68 -6.85
N PRO A 488 -3.72 24.56 -6.44
CA PRO A 488 -4.06 24.73 -5.02
C PRO A 488 -4.43 23.40 -4.37
N ILE A 489 -4.03 23.19 -3.12
CA ILE A 489 -4.18 21.90 -2.43
C ILE A 489 -5.63 21.39 -2.43
N TRP A 490 -6.60 22.28 -2.20
CA TRP A 490 -8.02 21.92 -2.25
C TRP A 490 -8.45 21.43 -3.65
N ALA A 491 -7.88 22.01 -4.72
CA ALA A 491 -8.18 21.61 -6.10
C ALA A 491 -7.59 20.25 -6.46
N CYS A 492 -6.44 19.89 -5.88
CA CYS A 492 -5.89 18.55 -5.98
C CYS A 492 -6.92 17.50 -5.50
N TRP A 493 -7.51 17.74 -4.32
CA TRP A 493 -8.51 16.81 -3.78
C TRP A 493 -9.83 16.83 -4.54
N LEU A 494 -10.22 17.98 -5.11
CA LEU A 494 -11.42 18.08 -5.96
C LEU A 494 -11.35 17.13 -7.17
N VAL A 495 -10.17 16.92 -7.75
CA VAL A 495 -10.00 15.96 -8.86
C VAL A 495 -10.34 14.52 -8.41
N PHE A 496 -9.92 14.12 -7.21
CA PHE A 496 -10.27 12.80 -6.66
C PHE A 496 -11.76 12.70 -6.26
N VAL A 497 -12.36 13.79 -5.78
CA VAL A 497 -13.83 13.89 -5.60
C VAL A 497 -14.53 13.64 -6.94
N GLY A 498 -14.07 14.31 -8.00
CA GLY A 498 -14.63 14.17 -9.34
C GLY A 498 -14.48 12.74 -9.88
N ALA A 499 -13.29 12.16 -9.74
CA ALA A 499 -13.01 10.81 -10.22
C ALA A 499 -13.87 9.75 -9.53
N THR A 500 -13.93 9.77 -8.19
CA THR A 500 -14.72 8.80 -7.40
C THR A 500 -16.22 9.09 -7.48
N GLY A 501 -16.63 10.36 -7.52
CA GLY A 501 -18.02 10.76 -7.69
C GLY A 501 -18.57 10.41 -9.07
N ALA A 502 -17.83 10.65 -10.14
CA ALA A 502 -18.18 10.22 -11.49
C ALA A 502 -18.31 8.68 -11.56
N SER A 503 -17.36 7.96 -10.92
CA SER A 503 -17.40 6.52 -10.80
C SER A 503 -18.66 6.03 -10.09
N MET A 504 -19.07 6.70 -9.02
CA MET A 504 -20.34 6.41 -8.33
C MET A 504 -21.54 6.59 -9.26
N ILE A 505 -21.62 7.71 -9.99
CA ILE A 505 -22.73 8.01 -10.91
C ILE A 505 -22.81 6.95 -12.02
N VAL A 506 -21.67 6.62 -12.65
CA VAL A 506 -21.58 5.57 -13.67
C VAL A 506 -22.03 4.23 -13.09
N MET A 507 -21.55 3.87 -11.91
CA MET A 507 -21.92 2.62 -11.26
C MET A 507 -23.42 2.56 -10.95
N LEU A 508 -24.01 3.64 -10.43
CA LEU A 508 -25.45 3.74 -10.15
C LEU A 508 -26.29 3.59 -11.41
N SER A 509 -25.85 4.17 -12.54
CA SER A 509 -26.54 4.04 -13.83
C SER A 509 -26.59 2.59 -14.33
N MET A 510 -25.60 1.78 -13.97
CA MET A 510 -25.46 0.39 -14.40
C MET A 510 -26.05 -0.64 -13.41
N VAL A 511 -26.39 -0.25 -12.18
CA VAL A 511 -26.81 -1.18 -11.11
C VAL A 511 -27.89 -2.16 -11.58
N LYS A 512 -28.99 -1.68 -12.16
CA LYS A 512 -30.11 -2.52 -12.61
C LYS A 512 -29.69 -3.53 -13.69
N TRP A 513 -28.78 -3.15 -14.56
CA TRP A 513 -28.23 -4.04 -15.59
C TRP A 513 -27.31 -5.07 -14.96
N LEU A 514 -26.40 -4.67 -14.09
CA LEU A 514 -25.48 -5.55 -13.38
C LEU A 514 -26.20 -6.57 -12.50
N GLU A 515 -27.30 -6.18 -11.86
CA GLU A 515 -28.17 -7.07 -11.07
C GLU A 515 -28.83 -8.14 -11.92
N ARG A 516 -29.26 -7.79 -13.16
CA ARG A 516 -29.84 -8.75 -14.10
C ARG A 516 -28.81 -9.76 -14.61
N VAL A 517 -27.59 -9.31 -14.87
CA VAL A 517 -26.50 -10.16 -15.35
C VAL A 517 -25.95 -11.06 -14.24
N ALA A 518 -26.05 -10.63 -12.98
CA ALA A 518 -25.57 -11.39 -11.83
C ALA A 518 -26.57 -12.46 -11.32
N LYS A 519 -27.82 -12.43 -11.81
CA LYS A 519 -28.83 -13.48 -11.56
C LYS A 519 -28.60 -14.66 -12.49
#